data_7d9b6d562cd6c551690e92a21af85aa3
#
_entry.id   7d9b6d562cd6c551690e92a21af85aa3
#
_cell.length_a   1.000
_cell.length_b   1.000
_cell.length_c   1.000
_cell.angle_alpha   90.00
_cell.angle_beta   90.00
_cell.angle_gamma   90.00
#
_symmetry.space_group_name_H-M   'P 1'
#
loop_
_entity.id
_entity.type
_entity.pdbx_description
1 polymer ?
#
loop_
_entity_poly.entity_id
_entity_poly.type
_entity_poly.pdbx_seq_one_letter_code
_entity_poly.pdbx_strand_id
1 'polypeptide(L)'
;MTAAPSPHSPAGRPRPGLRERKKIKTREAIRAATYALVGEQGYEATTIEQIAGRAEVSPSTVLRYFPSKEDIVLTDEYDPLLVRELRSRPAGEPWTDSLRYATDRVIDAMTREDPEVLRTRARLGVRVPAVRARMVESMSRTGRLLRGVLAERTGLDPDGLEVRVYAMSLAGGMMEVYLAWAENGFEGDLRDLARRALDVLEHGLPTGNP
;
A
#
# COMPACT_ATOMS: atom_id res chain seq x y z
N MET A 1 -46.49 -19.67 -25.63
CA MET A 1 -45.97 -18.43 -25.06
C MET A 1 -45.07 -18.82 -23.86
N THR A 2 -43.76 -18.93 -24.10
CA THR A 2 -42.81 -19.39 -23.08
C THR A 2 -42.04 -18.17 -22.60
N ALA A 3 -42.20 -17.85 -21.32
CA ALA A 3 -41.53 -16.71 -20.70
C ALA A 3 -40.02 -16.95 -20.57
N ALA A 4 -39.23 -15.97 -21.00
CA ALA A 4 -37.78 -15.97 -20.86
C ALA A 4 -37.37 -15.67 -19.39
N PRO A 5 -36.30 -16.30 -18.86
CA PRO A 5 -35.83 -16.01 -17.53
C PRO A 5 -35.12 -14.64 -17.47
N SER A 6 -35.44 -13.88 -16.44
CA SER A 6 -34.86 -12.55 -16.14
C SER A 6 -33.37 -12.64 -15.81
N PRO A 7 -32.53 -11.64 -16.16
CA PRO A 7 -31.10 -11.65 -15.89
C PRO A 7 -30.82 -11.49 -14.39
N HIS A 8 -29.91 -12.32 -13.89
CA HIS A 8 -29.41 -12.30 -12.50
C HIS A 8 -28.75 -10.95 -12.19
N SER A 9 -29.26 -10.29 -11.15
CA SER A 9 -28.57 -9.16 -10.53
C SER A 9 -27.21 -9.57 -9.98
N PRO A 10 -26.15 -8.74 -10.12
CA PRO A 10 -24.84 -9.06 -9.60
C PRO A 10 -24.92 -9.16 -8.06
N ALA A 11 -24.54 -10.30 -7.52
CA ALA A 11 -24.50 -10.58 -6.10
C ALA A 11 -23.66 -9.52 -5.37
N GLY A 12 -24.31 -8.70 -4.55
CA GLY A 12 -23.67 -7.69 -3.71
C GLY A 12 -22.63 -8.35 -2.80
N ARG A 13 -21.43 -7.72 -2.68
CA ARG A 13 -20.38 -8.15 -1.76
C ARG A 13 -20.99 -8.41 -0.37
N PRO A 14 -20.68 -9.54 0.28
CA PRO A 14 -21.16 -9.80 1.64
C PRO A 14 -20.68 -8.67 2.55
N ARG A 15 -21.60 -8.01 3.24
CA ARG A 15 -21.28 -6.97 4.22
C ARG A 15 -20.45 -7.61 5.35
N PRO A 16 -19.31 -7.03 5.76
CA PRO A 16 -18.52 -7.57 6.86
C PRO A 16 -19.40 -7.74 8.10
N GLY A 17 -19.23 -8.88 8.80
CA GLY A 17 -19.96 -9.16 10.02
C GLY A 17 -19.67 -8.09 11.11
N LEU A 18 -20.55 -8.01 12.13
CA LEU A 18 -20.42 -7.04 13.23
C LEU A 18 -19.02 -7.06 13.88
N ARG A 19 -18.43 -8.26 14.06
CA ARG A 19 -17.10 -8.43 14.64
C ARG A 19 -16.01 -7.80 13.76
N GLU A 20 -16.08 -8.00 12.44
CA GLU A 20 -15.11 -7.45 11.50
C GLU A 20 -15.23 -5.92 11.38
N ARG A 21 -16.47 -5.40 11.37
CA ARG A 21 -16.70 -3.93 11.40
C ARG A 21 -16.12 -3.30 12.66
N LYS A 22 -16.29 -3.95 13.83
CA LYS A 22 -15.72 -3.47 15.09
C LYS A 22 -14.20 -3.46 15.06
N LYS A 23 -13.59 -4.48 14.44
CA LYS A 23 -12.15 -4.58 14.26
C LYS A 23 -11.61 -3.44 13.36
N ILE A 24 -12.25 -3.21 12.22
CA ILE A 24 -11.89 -2.11 11.30
C ILE A 24 -11.99 -0.77 12.04
N LYS A 25 -13.13 -0.48 12.69
CA LYS A 25 -13.33 0.76 13.43
C LYS A 25 -12.28 0.99 14.53
N THR A 26 -11.86 -0.06 15.23
CA THR A 26 -10.81 0.05 16.25
C THR A 26 -9.45 0.37 15.61
N ARG A 27 -9.09 -0.25 14.48
CA ARG A 27 -7.85 0.07 13.76
C ARG A 27 -7.83 1.53 13.28
N GLU A 28 -8.94 1.98 12.71
CA GLU A 28 -9.10 3.38 12.25
C GLU A 28 -8.97 4.37 13.42
N ALA A 29 -9.60 4.10 14.57
CA ALA A 29 -9.50 4.95 15.76
C ALA A 29 -8.05 5.05 16.29
N ILE A 30 -7.32 3.92 16.36
CA ILE A 30 -5.91 3.90 16.77
C ILE A 30 -5.05 4.72 15.80
N ARG A 31 -5.24 4.58 14.49
CA ARG A 31 -4.50 5.37 13.50
C ARG A 31 -4.80 6.85 13.57
N ALA A 32 -6.08 7.22 13.62
CA ALA A 32 -6.48 8.62 13.74
C ALA A 32 -5.88 9.27 14.99
N ALA A 33 -5.92 8.58 16.14
CA ALA A 33 -5.29 9.03 17.38
C ALA A 33 -3.76 9.21 17.21
N THR A 34 -3.09 8.28 16.52
CA THR A 34 -1.65 8.34 16.28
C THR A 34 -1.28 9.54 15.42
N TYR A 35 -1.95 9.75 14.28
CA TYR A 35 -1.64 10.87 13.41
C TYR A 35 -1.94 12.22 14.04
N ALA A 36 -3.00 12.33 14.84
CA ALA A 36 -3.31 13.54 15.60
C ALA A 36 -2.19 13.86 16.60
N LEU A 37 -1.74 12.87 17.39
CA LEU A 37 -0.64 13.05 18.35
C LEU A 37 0.68 13.38 17.68
N VAL A 38 1.00 12.70 16.58
CA VAL A 38 2.21 12.98 15.78
C VAL A 38 2.19 14.42 15.24
N GLY A 39 1.04 14.90 14.80
CA GLY A 39 0.87 16.29 14.37
C GLY A 39 1.03 17.32 15.49
N GLU A 40 0.58 17.00 16.69
CA GLU A 40 0.61 17.89 17.87
C GLU A 40 1.99 17.97 18.53
N GLN A 41 2.68 16.85 18.70
CA GLN A 41 3.88 16.75 19.52
C GLN A 41 5.07 16.05 18.85
N GLY A 42 4.92 15.58 17.62
CA GLY A 42 5.94 14.84 16.90
C GLY A 42 5.94 13.33 17.20
N TYR A 43 6.62 12.57 16.31
CA TYR A 43 6.65 11.12 16.38
C TYR A 43 7.35 10.58 17.64
N GLU A 44 8.51 11.12 17.98
CA GLU A 44 9.31 10.62 19.12
C GLU A 44 8.60 10.80 20.46
N ALA A 45 7.89 11.91 20.65
CA ALA A 45 7.13 12.20 21.87
C ALA A 45 5.80 11.42 21.97
N THR A 46 5.35 10.78 20.89
CA THR A 46 4.10 10.02 20.87
C THR A 46 4.32 8.61 21.39
N THR A 47 3.59 8.21 22.46
CA THR A 47 3.70 6.89 23.09
C THR A 47 2.46 6.03 22.85
N ILE A 48 2.61 4.70 23.04
CA ILE A 48 1.49 3.74 22.94
C ILE A 48 0.40 4.05 23.96
N GLU A 49 0.76 4.50 25.17
CA GLU A 49 -0.17 4.86 26.22
C GLU A 49 -1.02 6.08 25.83
N GLN A 50 -0.41 7.10 25.23
CA GLN A 50 -1.10 8.29 24.75
C GLN A 50 -2.04 7.95 23.58
N ILE A 51 -1.57 7.11 22.65
CA ILE A 51 -2.38 6.63 21.52
C ILE A 51 -3.60 5.85 22.05
N ALA A 52 -3.39 4.95 23.01
CA ALA A 52 -4.44 4.15 23.62
C ALA A 52 -5.49 5.03 24.31
N GLY A 53 -5.03 6.01 25.12
CA GLY A 53 -5.92 6.97 25.80
C GLY A 53 -6.77 7.76 24.80
N ARG A 54 -6.16 8.29 23.75
CA ARG A 54 -6.89 9.08 22.72
C ARG A 54 -7.83 8.23 21.86
N ALA A 55 -7.48 6.96 21.62
CA ALA A 55 -8.33 6.01 20.88
C ALA A 55 -9.38 5.31 21.75
N GLU A 56 -9.46 5.64 23.03
CA GLU A 56 -10.37 5.06 24.02
C GLU A 56 -10.26 3.52 24.11
N VAL A 57 -9.03 3.01 24.05
CA VAL A 57 -8.72 1.58 24.17
C VAL A 57 -7.58 1.36 25.19
N SER A 58 -7.35 0.11 25.59
CA SER A 58 -6.18 -0.21 26.41
C SER A 58 -4.88 -0.27 25.59
N PRO A 59 -3.69 0.01 26.18
CA PRO A 59 -2.40 -0.18 25.49
C PRO A 59 -2.22 -1.60 24.94
N SER A 60 -2.67 -2.62 25.66
CA SER A 60 -2.66 -4.01 25.18
C SER A 60 -3.57 -4.24 23.97
N THR A 61 -4.65 -3.46 23.85
CA THR A 61 -5.48 -3.47 22.65
C THR A 61 -4.72 -2.88 21.47
N VAL A 62 -4.01 -1.76 21.65
CA VAL A 62 -3.18 -1.17 20.58
C VAL A 62 -2.16 -2.18 20.09
N LEU A 63 -1.36 -2.78 20.99
CA LEU A 63 -0.32 -3.76 20.64
C LEU A 63 -0.86 -5.06 20.02
N ARG A 64 -2.08 -5.45 20.33
CA ARG A 64 -2.74 -6.57 19.67
C ARG A 64 -3.07 -6.28 18.21
N TYR A 65 -3.40 -5.03 17.86
CA TYR A 65 -3.71 -4.61 16.49
C TYR A 65 -2.46 -4.20 15.69
N PHE A 66 -1.47 -3.66 16.37
CA PHE A 66 -0.24 -3.13 15.81
C PHE A 66 0.92 -3.47 16.74
N PRO A 67 1.80 -4.40 16.36
CA PRO A 67 2.91 -4.84 17.21
C PRO A 67 3.87 -3.74 17.63
N SER A 68 3.97 -2.66 16.84
CA SER A 68 4.83 -1.51 17.12
C SER A 68 4.16 -0.20 16.73
N LYS A 69 4.75 0.92 17.14
CA LYS A 69 4.33 2.27 16.75
C LYS A 69 4.52 2.49 15.25
N GLU A 70 5.57 1.93 14.67
CA GLU A 70 5.86 1.93 13.24
C GLU A 70 4.75 1.25 12.45
N ASP A 71 4.21 0.12 12.94
CA ASP A 71 3.09 -0.60 12.32
C ASP A 71 1.79 0.22 12.29
N ILE A 72 1.61 1.15 13.24
CA ILE A 72 0.43 2.03 13.23
C ILE A 72 0.54 3.05 12.10
N VAL A 73 1.74 3.60 11.87
CA VAL A 73 1.99 4.62 10.84
C VAL A 73 2.01 4.01 9.46
N LEU A 74 2.57 2.80 9.32
CA LEU A 74 2.64 2.09 8.06
C LEU A 74 1.38 1.24 7.86
N THR A 75 0.88 1.20 6.65
CA THR A 75 -0.28 0.37 6.32
C THR A 75 0.06 -0.58 5.19
N ASP A 76 -0.25 -1.86 5.39
CA ASP A 76 -0.20 -2.89 4.35
C ASP A 76 -1.56 -3.08 3.67
N GLU A 77 -2.50 -2.15 3.89
CA GLU A 77 -3.90 -2.28 3.43
C GLU A 77 -4.03 -2.18 1.91
N TYR A 78 -3.00 -1.67 1.24
CA TYR A 78 -2.97 -1.57 -0.22
C TYR A 78 -2.47 -2.84 -0.93
N ASP A 79 -1.74 -3.70 -0.24
CA ASP A 79 -1.25 -4.97 -0.81
C ASP A 79 -2.39 -5.87 -1.34
N PRO A 80 -3.49 -6.11 -0.59
CA PRO A 80 -4.63 -6.86 -1.11
C PRO A 80 -5.31 -6.20 -2.30
N LEU A 81 -5.31 -4.86 -2.35
CA LEU A 81 -5.84 -4.11 -3.47
C LEU A 81 -4.97 -4.32 -4.70
N LEU A 82 -3.65 -4.13 -4.57
CA LEU A 82 -2.68 -4.34 -5.65
C LEU A 82 -2.82 -5.73 -6.27
N VAL A 83 -2.79 -6.78 -5.44
CA VAL A 83 -2.93 -8.18 -5.89
C VAL A 83 -4.27 -8.41 -6.58
N ARG A 84 -5.37 -7.90 -6.05
CA ARG A 84 -6.70 -8.03 -6.64
C ARG A 84 -6.78 -7.35 -8.00
N GLU A 85 -6.28 -6.13 -8.12
CA GLU A 85 -6.32 -5.38 -9.37
C GLU A 85 -5.45 -6.06 -10.43
N LEU A 86 -4.27 -6.55 -10.08
CA LEU A 86 -3.41 -7.31 -10.99
C LEU A 86 -4.08 -8.60 -11.48
N ARG A 87 -4.72 -9.37 -10.59
CA ARG A 87 -5.43 -10.61 -10.95
C ARG A 87 -6.69 -10.37 -11.78
N SER A 88 -7.28 -9.18 -11.69
CA SER A 88 -8.46 -8.81 -12.46
C SER A 88 -8.17 -8.49 -13.93
N ARG A 89 -6.89 -8.35 -14.30
CA ARG A 89 -6.50 -7.96 -15.67
C ARG A 89 -6.57 -9.13 -16.64
N PRO A 90 -6.91 -8.86 -17.92
CA PRO A 90 -6.94 -9.89 -18.96
C PRO A 90 -5.60 -10.64 -19.09
N ALA A 91 -5.64 -11.95 -19.28
CA ALA A 91 -4.44 -12.78 -19.39
C ALA A 91 -3.54 -12.39 -20.58
N GLY A 92 -4.12 -11.90 -21.66
CA GLY A 92 -3.38 -11.48 -22.87
C GLY A 92 -2.89 -10.03 -22.85
N GLU A 93 -3.16 -9.28 -21.78
CA GLU A 93 -2.69 -7.89 -21.65
C GLU A 93 -1.19 -7.86 -21.32
N PRO A 94 -0.40 -6.93 -21.91
CA PRO A 94 0.98 -6.73 -21.50
C PRO A 94 1.08 -6.54 -19.99
N TRP A 95 2.07 -7.18 -19.35
CA TRP A 95 2.23 -7.12 -17.90
C TRP A 95 2.43 -5.69 -17.37
N THR A 96 3.17 -4.88 -18.12
CA THR A 96 3.43 -3.48 -17.79
C THR A 96 2.16 -2.63 -17.76
N ASP A 97 1.21 -2.88 -18.68
CA ASP A 97 -0.08 -2.19 -18.68
C ASP A 97 -0.92 -2.59 -17.45
N SER A 98 -0.89 -3.89 -17.10
CA SER A 98 -1.53 -4.38 -15.88
C SER A 98 -0.93 -3.74 -14.63
N LEU A 99 0.40 -3.56 -14.58
CA LEU A 99 1.08 -2.88 -13.47
C LEU A 99 0.69 -1.40 -13.39
N ARG A 100 0.71 -0.67 -14.51
CA ARG A 100 0.30 0.74 -14.55
C ARG A 100 -1.13 0.89 -14.03
N TYR A 101 -2.04 0.06 -14.53
CA TYR A 101 -3.42 0.07 -14.06
C TYR A 101 -3.54 -0.19 -12.56
N ALA A 102 -2.92 -1.26 -12.06
CA ALA A 102 -3.02 -1.64 -10.65
C ALA A 102 -2.38 -0.58 -9.74
N THR A 103 -1.24 0.00 -10.15
CA THR A 103 -0.57 1.09 -9.44
C THR A 103 -1.45 2.35 -9.40
N ASP A 104 -2.06 2.74 -10.50
CA ASP A 104 -3.02 3.86 -10.54
C ASP A 104 -4.19 3.63 -9.56
N ARG A 105 -4.73 2.41 -9.49
CA ARG A 105 -5.81 2.06 -8.55
C ARG A 105 -5.37 2.13 -7.09
N VAL A 106 -4.12 1.74 -6.80
CA VAL A 106 -3.55 1.86 -5.45
C VAL A 106 -3.36 3.33 -5.09
N ILE A 107 -2.79 4.14 -5.98
CA ILE A 107 -2.60 5.58 -5.75
C ILE A 107 -3.95 6.29 -5.56
N ASP A 108 -4.98 5.94 -6.36
CA ASP A 108 -6.34 6.43 -6.16
C ASP A 108 -6.91 6.10 -4.77
N ALA A 109 -6.61 4.93 -4.25
CA ALA A 109 -7.04 4.55 -2.91
C ALA A 109 -6.28 5.32 -1.84
N MET A 110 -4.96 5.50 -2.00
CA MET A 110 -4.11 6.25 -1.08
C MET A 110 -4.50 7.74 -1.02
N THR A 111 -4.80 8.34 -2.16
CA THR A 111 -5.13 9.78 -2.26
C THR A 111 -6.56 10.11 -1.87
N ARG A 112 -7.45 9.10 -1.75
CA ARG A 112 -8.79 9.28 -1.17
C ARG A 112 -8.77 9.37 0.35
N GLU A 113 -7.71 8.90 1.00
CA GLU A 113 -7.47 9.16 2.42
C GLU A 113 -7.16 10.65 2.63
N ASP A 114 -7.08 11.07 3.90
CA ASP A 114 -6.65 12.43 4.23
C ASP A 114 -5.25 12.68 3.65
N PRO A 115 -5.07 13.67 2.73
CA PRO A 115 -3.78 13.97 2.12
C PRO A 115 -2.68 14.25 3.16
N GLU A 116 -3.01 14.82 4.32
CA GLU A 116 -2.02 15.08 5.38
C GLU A 116 -1.57 13.80 6.08
N VAL A 117 -2.42 12.79 6.19
CA VAL A 117 -2.04 11.46 6.67
C VAL A 117 -1.02 10.84 5.72
N LEU A 118 -1.27 10.89 4.41
CA LEU A 118 -0.36 10.38 3.40
C LEU A 118 1.01 11.08 3.44
N ARG A 119 1.01 12.43 3.49
CA ARG A 119 2.22 13.24 3.60
C ARG A 119 2.98 13.01 4.90
N THR A 120 2.26 12.91 6.03
CA THR A 120 2.88 12.63 7.34
C THR A 120 3.56 11.27 7.34
N ARG A 121 2.92 10.24 6.80
CA ARG A 121 3.50 8.90 6.64
C ARG A 121 4.79 8.94 5.80
N ALA A 122 4.77 9.63 4.67
CA ALA A 122 5.94 9.76 3.81
C ALA A 122 7.08 10.54 4.49
N ARG A 123 6.79 11.66 5.17
CA ARG A 123 7.77 12.40 5.97
C ARG A 123 8.42 11.53 7.05
N LEU A 124 7.63 10.71 7.74
CA LEU A 124 8.17 9.80 8.76
C LEU A 124 9.08 8.75 8.15
N GLY A 125 8.76 8.21 6.98
CA GLY A 125 9.61 7.28 6.23
C GLY A 125 10.98 7.88 5.86
N VAL A 126 11.01 9.20 5.57
CA VAL A 126 12.27 9.92 5.30
C VAL A 126 13.03 10.25 6.59
N ARG A 127 12.35 10.72 7.63
CA ARG A 127 12.98 11.35 8.79
C ARG A 127 13.24 10.40 9.96
N VAL A 128 12.47 9.30 10.07
CA VAL A 128 12.53 8.39 11.23
C VAL A 128 13.14 7.05 10.82
N PRO A 129 14.38 6.73 11.25
CA PRO A 129 15.06 5.49 10.85
C PRO A 129 14.26 4.22 11.16
N ALA A 130 13.57 4.15 12.30
CA ALA A 130 12.75 3.00 12.68
C ALA A 130 11.56 2.81 11.72
N VAL A 131 10.90 3.88 11.29
CA VAL A 131 9.82 3.84 10.29
C VAL A 131 10.38 3.40 8.95
N ARG A 132 11.54 3.93 8.51
CA ARG A 132 12.20 3.52 7.26
C ARG A 132 12.58 2.04 7.27
N ALA A 133 13.16 1.53 8.36
CA ALA A 133 13.47 0.11 8.49
C ALA A 133 12.21 -0.76 8.36
N ARG A 134 11.12 -0.35 8.98
CA ARG A 134 9.84 -1.05 8.87
C ARG A 134 9.23 -1.00 7.46
N MET A 135 9.44 0.10 6.72
CA MET A 135 9.06 0.19 5.30
C MET A 135 9.82 -0.83 4.43
N VAL A 136 11.11 -1.04 4.68
CA VAL A 136 11.91 -2.07 3.97
C VAL A 136 11.39 -3.49 4.24
N GLU A 137 10.98 -3.78 5.48
CA GLU A 137 10.33 -5.07 5.79
C GLU A 137 8.99 -5.22 5.08
N SER A 138 8.19 -4.16 5.03
CA SER A 138 6.92 -4.14 4.29
C SER A 138 7.14 -4.35 2.79
N MET A 139 8.12 -3.66 2.20
CA MET A 139 8.53 -3.86 0.82
C MET A 139 8.88 -5.32 0.51
N SER A 140 9.60 -6.00 1.41
CA SER A 140 9.91 -7.43 1.27
C SER A 140 8.66 -8.31 1.26
N ARG A 141 7.62 -7.93 2.01
CA ARG A 141 6.32 -8.63 2.01
C ARG A 141 5.58 -8.40 0.69
N THR A 142 5.47 -7.15 0.24
CA THR A 142 4.87 -6.81 -1.05
C THR A 142 5.59 -7.53 -2.20
N GLY A 143 6.92 -7.59 -2.19
CA GLY A 143 7.70 -8.36 -3.16
C GLY A 143 7.34 -9.85 -3.18
N ARG A 144 7.11 -10.48 -2.01
CA ARG A 144 6.64 -11.87 -1.95
C ARG A 144 5.23 -12.07 -2.55
N LEU A 145 4.33 -11.12 -2.31
CA LEU A 145 2.98 -11.16 -2.90
C LEU A 145 3.02 -11.01 -4.43
N LEU A 146 3.84 -10.08 -4.92
CA LEU A 146 4.05 -9.87 -6.35
C LEU A 146 4.61 -11.11 -7.04
N ARG A 147 5.54 -11.85 -6.42
CA ARG A 147 6.06 -13.12 -6.97
C ARG A 147 4.94 -14.11 -7.29
N GLY A 148 3.98 -14.28 -6.37
CA GLY A 148 2.83 -15.15 -6.59
C GLY A 148 2.00 -14.74 -7.81
N VAL A 149 1.69 -13.46 -7.95
CA VAL A 149 0.91 -12.94 -9.10
C VAL A 149 1.69 -13.04 -10.41
N LEU A 150 3.01 -12.76 -10.37
CA LEU A 150 3.88 -12.91 -11.53
C LEU A 150 3.93 -14.36 -12.01
N ALA A 151 4.13 -15.31 -11.08
CA ALA A 151 4.16 -16.73 -11.38
C ALA A 151 2.83 -17.23 -11.98
N GLU A 152 1.69 -16.83 -11.40
CA GLU A 152 0.36 -17.14 -11.94
C GLU A 152 0.19 -16.67 -13.38
N ARG A 153 0.78 -15.52 -13.73
CA ARG A 153 0.61 -14.89 -15.04
C ARG A 153 1.60 -15.35 -16.09
N THR A 154 2.83 -15.63 -15.70
CA THR A 154 3.92 -15.99 -16.62
C THR A 154 4.17 -17.49 -16.73
N GLY A 155 3.69 -18.27 -15.77
CA GLY A 155 4.00 -19.70 -15.65
C GLY A 155 5.43 -19.97 -15.14
N LEU A 156 6.17 -18.92 -14.74
CA LEU A 156 7.52 -19.07 -14.18
C LEU A 156 7.48 -19.50 -12.71
N ASP A 157 8.60 -20.05 -12.23
CA ASP A 157 8.77 -20.41 -10.83
C ASP A 157 8.77 -19.14 -9.94
N PRO A 158 7.86 -19.02 -8.94
CA PRO A 158 7.84 -17.86 -8.03
C PRO A 158 9.12 -17.71 -7.21
N ASP A 159 9.90 -18.76 -7.03
CA ASP A 159 11.18 -18.74 -6.33
C ASP A 159 12.39 -18.64 -7.27
N GLY A 160 12.16 -18.63 -8.59
CA GLY A 160 13.16 -18.37 -9.60
C GLY A 160 13.78 -16.98 -9.47
N LEU A 161 15.07 -16.87 -9.81
CA LEU A 161 15.82 -15.62 -9.64
C LEU A 161 15.17 -14.43 -10.37
N GLU A 162 14.72 -14.66 -11.60
CA GLU A 162 14.13 -13.63 -12.47
C GLU A 162 12.86 -13.04 -11.85
N VAL A 163 11.96 -13.91 -11.36
CA VAL A 163 10.70 -13.50 -10.71
C VAL A 163 10.99 -12.76 -9.39
N ARG A 164 11.95 -13.24 -8.62
CA ARG A 164 12.36 -12.61 -7.35
C ARG A 164 12.96 -11.24 -7.59
N VAL A 165 13.88 -11.11 -8.54
CA VAL A 165 14.54 -9.84 -8.88
C VAL A 165 13.49 -8.85 -9.38
N TYR A 166 12.64 -9.25 -10.33
CA TYR A 166 11.62 -8.37 -10.89
C TYR A 166 10.62 -7.88 -9.84
N ALA A 167 10.09 -8.78 -9.01
CA ALA A 167 9.16 -8.43 -7.94
C ALA A 167 9.75 -7.46 -6.91
N MET A 168 11.02 -7.67 -6.53
CA MET A 168 11.71 -6.79 -5.60
C MET A 168 12.07 -5.43 -6.22
N SER A 169 12.42 -5.40 -7.50
CA SER A 169 12.64 -4.14 -8.23
C SER A 169 11.38 -3.29 -8.30
N LEU A 170 10.22 -3.92 -8.55
CA LEU A 170 8.93 -3.23 -8.52
C LEU A 170 8.61 -2.68 -7.12
N ALA A 171 8.71 -3.51 -6.10
CA ALA A 171 8.40 -3.10 -4.72
C ALA A 171 9.36 -2.00 -4.24
N GLY A 172 10.66 -2.13 -4.52
CA GLY A 172 11.68 -1.15 -4.20
C GLY A 172 11.52 0.16 -4.96
N GLY A 173 11.24 0.07 -6.27
CA GLY A 173 10.98 1.24 -7.11
C GLY A 173 9.78 2.06 -6.62
N MET A 174 8.68 1.40 -6.24
CA MET A 174 7.51 2.10 -5.69
C MET A 174 7.78 2.72 -4.31
N MET A 175 8.57 2.06 -3.47
CA MET A 175 9.03 2.65 -2.20
C MET A 175 9.87 3.90 -2.45
N GLU A 176 10.80 3.85 -3.41
CA GLU A 176 11.64 5.00 -3.75
C GLU A 176 10.84 6.18 -4.31
N VAL A 177 9.84 5.93 -5.17
CA VAL A 177 8.90 6.96 -5.63
C VAL A 177 8.26 7.69 -4.45
N TYR A 178 7.80 6.95 -3.46
CA TYR A 178 7.12 7.50 -2.29
C TYR A 178 8.06 8.35 -1.42
N LEU A 179 9.29 7.90 -1.23
CA LEU A 179 10.32 8.62 -0.47
C LEU A 179 10.80 9.87 -1.22
N ALA A 180 11.11 9.74 -2.51
CA ALA A 180 11.54 10.87 -3.35
C ALA A 180 10.47 11.96 -3.43
N TRP A 181 9.19 11.59 -3.50
CA TRP A 181 8.09 12.55 -3.44
C TRP A 181 8.08 13.34 -2.14
N ALA A 182 8.34 12.68 -1.00
CA ALA A 182 8.42 13.35 0.30
C ALA A 182 9.68 14.23 0.44
N GLU A 183 10.83 13.77 -0.07
CA GLU A 183 12.10 14.50 -0.07
C GLU A 183 12.03 15.77 -0.91
N ASN A 184 11.28 15.73 -2.03
CA ASN A 184 10.99 16.89 -2.88
C ASN A 184 9.82 17.76 -2.41
N GLY A 185 9.48 17.70 -1.11
CA GLY A 185 8.43 18.59 -0.56
C GLY A 185 7.02 18.30 -1.06
N PHE A 186 6.77 17.09 -1.58
CA PHE A 186 5.49 16.66 -2.16
C PHE A 186 5.14 17.38 -3.47
N GLU A 187 6.14 17.87 -4.19
CA GLU A 187 5.95 18.45 -5.51
C GLU A 187 5.66 17.38 -6.57
N GLY A 188 4.78 17.70 -7.49
CA GLY A 188 4.35 16.82 -8.57
C GLY A 188 3.28 15.79 -8.16
N ASP A 189 2.73 15.13 -9.17
CA ASP A 189 1.73 14.07 -8.99
C ASP A 189 2.44 12.73 -8.70
N LEU A 190 2.07 12.08 -7.60
CA LEU A 190 2.60 10.77 -7.21
C LEU A 190 2.39 9.71 -8.31
N ARG A 191 1.31 9.82 -9.07
CA ARG A 191 1.00 8.93 -10.21
C ARG A 191 1.99 9.10 -11.35
N ASP A 192 2.34 10.33 -11.69
CA ASP A 192 3.33 10.60 -12.75
C ASP A 192 4.72 10.11 -12.34
N LEU A 193 5.09 10.28 -11.07
CA LEU A 193 6.33 9.72 -10.53
C LEU A 193 6.34 8.18 -10.59
N ALA A 194 5.23 7.54 -10.21
CA ALA A 194 5.10 6.08 -10.28
C ALA A 194 5.18 5.57 -11.73
N ARG A 195 4.54 6.24 -12.69
CA ARG A 195 4.64 5.90 -14.11
C ARG A 195 6.07 6.02 -14.64
N ARG A 196 6.78 7.10 -14.30
CA ARG A 196 8.20 7.25 -14.65
C ARG A 196 9.06 6.13 -14.08
N ALA A 197 8.81 5.70 -12.84
CA ALA A 197 9.53 4.58 -12.25
C ALA A 197 9.24 3.26 -12.96
N LEU A 198 7.99 3.01 -13.37
CA LEU A 198 7.64 1.85 -14.19
C LEU A 198 8.30 1.90 -15.57
N ASP A 199 8.40 3.08 -16.20
CA ASP A 199 9.11 3.27 -17.46
C ASP A 199 10.60 2.92 -17.32
N VAL A 200 11.24 3.32 -16.23
CA VAL A 200 12.64 2.97 -15.93
C VAL A 200 12.81 1.45 -15.76
N LEU A 201 11.87 0.80 -15.08
CA LEU A 201 11.93 -0.66 -14.89
C LEU A 201 11.67 -1.43 -16.19
N GLU A 202 10.91 -0.88 -17.11
CA GLU A 202 10.59 -1.48 -18.40
C GLU A 202 11.68 -1.26 -19.44
N HIS A 203 12.25 -0.06 -19.53
CA HIS A 203 13.13 0.36 -20.63
C HIS A 203 14.57 0.65 -20.19
N GLY A 204 14.85 0.59 -18.88
CA GLY A 204 16.12 1.03 -18.32
C GLY A 204 16.21 2.54 -18.09
N LEU A 205 17.38 3.01 -17.67
CA LEU A 205 17.60 4.43 -17.46
C LEU A 205 17.53 5.18 -18.81
N PRO A 206 16.89 6.37 -18.85
CA PRO A 206 16.92 7.20 -20.03
C PRO A 206 18.39 7.58 -20.30
N THR A 207 18.97 7.00 -21.34
CA THR A 207 20.28 7.41 -21.81
C THR A 207 20.13 8.79 -22.41
N GLY A 208 20.57 9.81 -21.67
CA GLY A 208 20.70 11.15 -22.22
C GLY A 208 21.66 11.07 -23.40
N ASN A 209 21.12 11.13 -24.60
CA ASN A 209 21.95 11.52 -25.72
C ASN A 209 22.14 13.03 -25.59
N PRO A 210 23.39 13.55 -25.54
CA PRO A 210 23.67 14.96 -25.43
C PRO A 210 23.12 15.73 -26.60
#